data_8dcf2161f25796526ac7e9ba35249ad9
#
_entry.id   8dcf2161f25796526ac7e9ba35249ad9
#
_cell.length_a   1.000
_cell.length_b   1.000
_cell.length_c   1.000
_cell.angle_alpha   90.00
_cell.angle_beta   90.00
_cell.angle_gamma   90.00
#
_symmetry.space_group_name_H-M   'P 1'
#
loop_
_entity.id
_entity.type
_entity.pdbx_description
1 polymer ?
#
loop_
_entity_poly.entity_id
_entity_poly.type
_entity_poly.pdbx_seq_one_letter_code
_entity_poly.pdbx_strand_id
1 'polypeptide(L)'
;THPLATKSELKLDDLSPYGLILPPKRLTTYRLVDLVFQQNRVPYTVALEVGGWEVIKQYVAMGLGISIVPSICLTDADRTRLAARSLAKYFPSRSYGVVMRKGKYLSQQARDFVALIQPQMLAPREYDETGHSGR
;
A
#
# COMPACT_ATOMS: atom_id res chain seq x y z
N THR A 1 -9.74 8.19 -22.05
CA THR A 1 -9.68 8.44 -20.60
C THR A 1 -10.65 7.50 -19.91
N HIS A 2 -10.21 6.78 -18.87
CA HIS A 2 -11.06 5.80 -18.18
C HIS A 2 -12.19 6.51 -17.38
N PRO A 3 -13.45 6.03 -17.39
CA PRO A 3 -14.57 6.69 -16.72
C PRO A 3 -14.34 6.97 -15.22
N LEU A 4 -13.62 6.10 -14.51
CA LEU A 4 -13.31 6.29 -13.09
C LEU A 4 -12.34 7.46 -12.84
N ALA A 5 -11.56 7.86 -13.83
CA ALA A 5 -10.58 8.94 -13.69
C ALA A 5 -11.25 10.31 -13.52
N THR A 6 -12.44 10.49 -14.11
CA THR A 6 -13.16 11.77 -14.15
C THR A 6 -14.16 11.96 -13.00
N LYS A 7 -14.42 10.91 -12.20
CA LYS A 7 -15.34 11.03 -11.06
C LYS A 7 -14.79 11.98 -9.98
N SER A 8 -15.62 12.83 -9.44
CA SER A 8 -15.27 13.71 -8.32
C SER A 8 -15.00 12.91 -7.05
N GLU A 9 -15.83 11.92 -6.76
CA GLU A 9 -15.68 10.98 -5.66
C GLU A 9 -15.77 9.55 -6.18
N LEU A 10 -14.89 8.67 -5.69
CA LEU A 10 -14.86 7.26 -6.04
C LEU A 10 -15.41 6.42 -4.89
N LYS A 11 -16.39 5.55 -5.20
CA LYS A 11 -16.96 4.56 -4.28
C LYS A 11 -16.49 3.16 -4.67
N LEU A 12 -16.53 2.21 -3.73
CA LEU A 12 -16.16 0.82 -4.04
C LEU A 12 -17.07 0.19 -5.09
N ASP A 13 -18.37 0.49 -5.05
CA ASP A 13 -19.34 0.01 -6.02
C ASP A 13 -18.99 0.43 -7.47
N ASP A 14 -18.36 1.58 -7.63
CA ASP A 14 -17.93 2.05 -8.94
C ASP A 14 -16.88 1.15 -9.60
N LEU A 15 -16.19 0.33 -8.80
CA LEU A 15 -15.17 -0.59 -9.27
C LEU A 15 -15.75 -1.93 -9.74
N SER A 16 -16.94 -2.31 -9.28
CA SER A 16 -17.60 -3.59 -9.57
C SER A 16 -17.71 -3.94 -11.06
N PRO A 17 -17.99 -2.98 -11.97
CA PRO A 17 -18.09 -3.28 -13.40
C PRO A 17 -16.76 -3.59 -14.06
N TYR A 18 -15.63 -3.35 -13.39
CA TYR A 18 -14.29 -3.48 -14.00
C TYR A 18 -13.53 -4.66 -13.40
N GLY A 19 -12.80 -5.38 -14.25
CA GLY A 19 -11.92 -6.45 -13.80
C GLY A 19 -10.72 -5.90 -13.04
N LEU A 20 -10.47 -6.42 -11.83
CA LEU A 20 -9.30 -6.07 -11.03
C LEU A 20 -8.08 -6.89 -11.46
N ILE A 21 -6.96 -6.21 -11.62
CA ILE A 21 -5.63 -6.83 -11.76
C ILE A 21 -4.99 -6.79 -10.38
N LEU A 22 -4.80 -7.95 -9.77
CA LEU A 22 -4.35 -8.05 -8.38
C LEU A 22 -3.06 -8.86 -8.25
N PRO A 23 -2.27 -8.64 -7.19
CA PRO A 23 -1.15 -9.52 -6.87
C PRO A 23 -1.65 -10.90 -6.44
N PRO A 24 -0.76 -11.92 -6.36
CA PRO A 24 -1.14 -13.27 -5.92
C PRO A 24 -1.89 -13.30 -4.58
N LYS A 25 -2.87 -14.19 -4.48
CA LYS A 25 -3.77 -14.35 -3.30
C LYS A 25 -3.03 -14.53 -1.97
N ARG A 26 -1.81 -15.10 -1.99
CA ARG A 26 -0.97 -15.25 -0.81
C ARG A 26 -0.46 -13.92 -0.23
N LEU A 27 -0.48 -12.83 -1.01
CA LEU A 27 0.04 -11.53 -0.59
C LEU A 27 -0.98 -10.73 0.21
N THR A 28 -0.48 -10.00 1.20
CA THR A 28 -1.31 -9.20 2.11
C THR A 28 -2.20 -8.19 1.40
N THR A 29 -1.73 -7.61 0.28
CA THR A 29 -2.53 -6.64 -0.48
C THR A 29 -3.77 -7.28 -1.08
N TYR A 30 -3.66 -8.50 -1.66
CA TYR A 30 -4.84 -9.20 -2.18
C TYR A 30 -5.85 -9.45 -1.06
N ARG A 31 -5.39 -10.01 0.07
CA ARG A 31 -6.26 -10.32 1.22
C ARG A 31 -6.94 -9.07 1.78
N LEU A 32 -6.24 -7.94 1.80
CA LEU A 32 -6.82 -6.69 2.25
C LEU A 32 -7.90 -6.17 1.30
N VAL A 33 -7.65 -6.26 -0.02
CA VAL A 33 -8.65 -5.89 -1.04
C VAL A 33 -9.88 -6.77 -0.87
N ASP A 34 -9.71 -8.09 -0.82
CA ASP A 34 -10.81 -9.04 -0.63
C ASP A 34 -11.61 -8.74 0.64
N LEU A 35 -10.94 -8.53 1.77
CA LEU A 35 -11.58 -8.20 3.04
C LEU A 35 -12.41 -6.92 2.94
N VAL A 36 -11.87 -5.86 2.35
CA VAL A 36 -12.56 -4.56 2.22
C VAL A 36 -13.81 -4.70 1.35
N PHE A 37 -13.72 -5.40 0.22
CA PHE A 37 -14.89 -5.62 -0.65
C PHE A 37 -15.95 -6.48 0.04
N GLN A 38 -15.56 -7.54 0.74
CA GLN A 38 -16.48 -8.38 1.51
C GLN A 38 -17.17 -7.60 2.63
N GLN A 39 -16.44 -6.83 3.42
CA GLN A 39 -17.00 -6.03 4.51
C GLN A 39 -18.02 -4.99 4.02
N ASN A 40 -17.79 -4.43 2.84
CA ASN A 40 -18.71 -3.46 2.23
C ASN A 40 -19.79 -4.12 1.36
N ARG A 41 -19.79 -5.47 1.25
CA ARG A 41 -20.74 -6.25 0.42
C ARG A 41 -20.74 -5.82 -1.04
N VAL A 42 -19.59 -5.42 -1.56
CA VAL A 42 -19.42 -5.01 -2.95
C VAL A 42 -18.83 -6.18 -3.73
N PRO A 43 -19.52 -6.70 -4.76
CA PRO A 43 -18.98 -7.76 -5.61
C PRO A 43 -17.85 -7.21 -6.49
N TYR A 44 -16.85 -8.05 -6.76
CA TYR A 44 -15.76 -7.72 -7.66
C TYR A 44 -15.31 -8.94 -8.47
N THR A 45 -14.68 -8.69 -9.61
CA THR A 45 -14.12 -9.74 -10.46
C THR A 45 -12.62 -9.53 -10.61
N VAL A 46 -11.83 -10.61 -10.46
CA VAL A 46 -10.40 -10.59 -10.75
C VAL A 46 -10.21 -10.95 -12.23
N ALA A 47 -9.75 -9.98 -13.01
CA ALA A 47 -9.44 -10.19 -14.43
C ALA A 47 -8.08 -10.88 -14.59
N LEU A 48 -7.10 -10.55 -13.75
CA LEU A 48 -5.76 -11.10 -13.84
C LEU A 48 -5.10 -11.12 -12.46
N GLU A 49 -4.41 -12.23 -12.16
CA GLU A 49 -3.54 -12.37 -10.98
C GLU A 49 -2.09 -12.40 -11.46
N VAL A 50 -1.28 -11.40 -11.06
CA VAL A 50 0.10 -11.25 -11.54
C VAL A 50 1.01 -10.63 -10.47
N GLY A 51 2.24 -11.11 -10.38
CA GLY A 51 3.24 -10.58 -9.45
C GLY A 51 3.95 -9.34 -9.99
N GLY A 52 4.37 -8.46 -9.05
CA GLY A 52 5.16 -7.26 -9.37
C GLY A 52 4.30 -6.03 -9.69
N TRP A 53 4.52 -4.96 -8.92
CA TRP A 53 3.74 -3.72 -9.09
C TRP A 53 3.95 -3.06 -10.45
N GLU A 54 5.17 -3.13 -10.99
CA GLU A 54 5.47 -2.57 -12.31
C GLU A 54 4.71 -3.29 -13.43
N VAL A 55 4.60 -4.62 -13.34
CA VAL A 55 3.84 -5.42 -14.31
C VAL A 55 2.34 -5.12 -14.20
N ILE A 56 1.81 -5.03 -12.98
CA ILE A 56 0.41 -4.64 -12.74
C ILE A 56 0.14 -3.27 -13.38
N LYS A 57 0.99 -2.28 -13.13
CA LYS A 57 0.85 -0.92 -13.70
C LYS A 57 0.87 -0.93 -15.23
N GLN A 58 1.72 -1.75 -15.84
CA GLN A 58 1.76 -1.89 -17.30
C GLN A 58 0.44 -2.45 -17.85
N TYR A 59 -0.10 -3.49 -17.25
CA TYR A 59 -1.37 -4.07 -17.71
C TYR A 59 -2.54 -3.12 -17.55
N VAL A 60 -2.56 -2.32 -16.46
CA VAL A 60 -3.54 -1.24 -16.31
C VAL A 60 -3.37 -0.18 -17.39
N ALA A 61 -2.13 0.23 -17.70
CA ALA A 61 -1.85 1.19 -18.77
C ALA A 61 -2.27 0.68 -20.17
N MET A 62 -2.23 -0.64 -20.40
CA MET A 62 -2.72 -1.30 -21.61
C MET A 62 -4.25 -1.41 -21.67
N GLY A 63 -4.95 -1.03 -20.59
CA GLY A 63 -6.42 -1.08 -20.55
C GLY A 63 -7.00 -2.46 -20.25
N LEU A 64 -6.23 -3.41 -19.73
CA LEU A 64 -6.68 -4.77 -19.42
C LEU A 64 -7.56 -4.83 -18.15
N GLY A 65 -7.63 -3.76 -17.38
CA GLY A 65 -8.42 -3.65 -16.18
C GLY A 65 -7.95 -2.49 -15.31
N ILE A 66 -8.41 -2.49 -14.07
CA ILE A 66 -7.99 -1.54 -13.03
C ILE A 66 -7.25 -2.27 -11.91
N SER A 67 -6.54 -1.55 -11.05
CA SER A 67 -5.87 -2.15 -9.89
C SER A 67 -5.99 -1.29 -8.65
N ILE A 68 -5.81 -1.91 -7.48
CA ILE A 68 -5.70 -1.24 -6.19
C ILE A 68 -4.29 -1.48 -5.67
N VAL A 69 -3.53 -0.41 -5.54
CA VAL A 69 -2.12 -0.46 -5.17
C VAL A 69 -1.82 0.46 -3.98
N PRO A 70 -0.83 0.13 -3.13
CA PRO A 70 -0.34 1.08 -2.14
C PRO A 70 0.24 2.33 -2.82
N SER A 71 -0.02 3.51 -2.27
CA SER A 71 0.44 4.78 -2.86
C SER A 71 1.96 4.84 -3.04
N ILE A 72 2.73 4.17 -2.17
CA ILE A 72 4.19 4.09 -2.26
C ILE A 72 4.68 3.38 -3.55
N CYS A 73 3.83 2.59 -4.20
CA CYS A 73 4.15 1.91 -5.46
C CYS A 73 3.96 2.82 -6.69
N LEU A 74 3.40 4.01 -6.51
CA LEU A 74 3.19 4.99 -7.58
C LEU A 74 4.32 6.01 -7.59
N THR A 75 4.88 6.24 -8.76
CA THR A 75 5.90 7.24 -9.02
C THR A 75 5.33 8.40 -9.84
N ASP A 76 6.04 9.53 -9.91
CA ASP A 76 5.61 10.65 -10.76
C ASP A 76 5.58 10.26 -12.25
N ALA A 77 6.47 9.38 -12.69
CA ALA A 77 6.46 8.86 -14.06
C ALA A 77 5.15 8.09 -14.38
N ASP A 78 4.54 7.43 -13.41
CA ASP A 78 3.27 6.72 -13.62
C ASP A 78 2.12 7.67 -13.94
N ARG A 79 2.15 8.90 -13.43
CA ARG A 79 1.10 9.93 -13.63
C ARG A 79 0.92 10.34 -15.08
N THR A 80 1.91 10.11 -15.94
CA THR A 80 1.83 10.41 -17.37
C THR A 80 0.96 9.42 -18.14
N ARG A 81 0.82 8.19 -17.63
CA ARG A 81 0.15 7.08 -18.30
C ARG A 81 -1.01 6.46 -17.51
N LEU A 82 -1.08 6.75 -16.21
CA LEU A 82 -2.08 6.19 -15.30
C LEU A 82 -2.84 7.31 -14.59
N ALA A 83 -4.15 7.14 -14.46
CA ALA A 83 -4.97 7.94 -13.56
C ALA A 83 -5.04 7.23 -12.20
N ALA A 84 -4.59 7.90 -11.13
CA ALA A 84 -4.66 7.39 -9.77
C ALA A 84 -5.72 8.15 -8.97
N ARG A 85 -6.56 7.41 -8.26
CA ARG A 85 -7.61 7.95 -7.38
C ARG A 85 -7.48 7.33 -5.99
N SER A 86 -7.66 8.14 -4.96
CA SER A 86 -7.54 7.66 -3.58
C SER A 86 -8.77 6.88 -3.14
N LEU A 87 -8.51 5.74 -2.50
CA LEU A 87 -9.50 4.92 -1.78
C LEU A 87 -9.20 4.88 -0.28
N ALA A 88 -8.45 5.86 0.24
CA ALA A 88 -7.97 5.88 1.63
C ALA A 88 -9.11 5.77 2.67
N LYS A 89 -10.32 6.21 2.33
CA LYS A 89 -11.49 6.09 3.22
C LYS A 89 -11.95 4.64 3.48
N TYR A 90 -11.57 3.70 2.60
CA TYR A 90 -11.95 2.29 2.72
C TYR A 90 -10.82 1.42 3.22
N PHE A 91 -9.58 1.85 3.06
CA PHE A 91 -8.41 1.04 3.37
C PHE A 91 -7.65 1.61 4.56
N PRO A 92 -7.22 0.75 5.51
CA PRO A 92 -6.41 1.20 6.64
C PRO A 92 -5.03 1.69 6.17
N SER A 93 -4.50 2.67 6.88
CA SER A 93 -3.11 3.09 6.71
C SER A 93 -2.17 1.94 7.06
N ARG A 94 -1.07 1.82 6.31
CA ARG A 94 -0.02 0.82 6.57
C ARG A 94 1.19 1.50 7.18
N SER A 95 1.72 0.89 8.23
CA SER A 95 2.98 1.29 8.84
C SER A 95 4.07 0.27 8.49
N TYR A 96 5.25 0.77 8.25
CA TYR A 96 6.47 -0.04 8.07
C TYR A 96 7.39 0.23 9.25
N GLY A 97 8.08 -0.79 9.72
CA GLY A 97 8.99 -0.67 10.85
C GLY A 97 10.28 -1.44 10.62
N VAL A 98 11.35 -0.97 11.24
CA VAL A 98 12.60 -1.71 11.34
C VAL A 98 12.51 -2.67 12.52
N VAL A 99 12.67 -3.96 12.27
CA VAL A 99 12.65 -5.00 13.31
C VAL A 99 14.08 -5.47 13.57
N MET A 100 14.48 -5.46 14.83
CA MET A 100 15.79 -5.93 15.24
C MET A 100 15.71 -6.77 16.53
N ARG A 101 16.68 -7.64 16.75
CA ARG A 101 16.78 -8.39 17.99
C ARG A 101 17.12 -7.45 19.15
N LYS A 102 16.36 -7.53 20.24
CA LYS A 102 16.64 -6.76 21.48
C LYS A 102 18.06 -7.04 21.97
N GLY A 103 18.81 -5.99 22.30
CA GLY A 103 20.18 -6.08 22.81
C GLY A 103 21.24 -6.42 21.74
N LYS A 104 20.89 -6.52 20.44
CA LYS A 104 21.89 -6.72 19.40
C LYS A 104 22.56 -5.39 19.03
N TYR A 105 23.88 -5.42 18.95
CA TYR A 105 24.66 -4.32 18.40
C TYR A 105 24.35 -4.13 16.92
N LEU A 106 24.04 -2.90 16.51
CA LEU A 106 23.93 -2.50 15.12
C LEU A 106 25.29 -2.01 14.63
N SER A 107 25.78 -2.60 13.51
CA SER A 107 26.96 -2.07 12.84
C SER A 107 26.71 -0.62 12.38
N GLN A 108 27.80 0.13 12.14
CA GLN A 108 27.68 1.51 11.66
C GLN A 108 26.88 1.56 10.35
N GLN A 109 27.13 0.66 9.40
CA GLN A 109 26.40 0.57 8.14
C GLN A 109 24.90 0.35 8.34
N ALA A 110 24.51 -0.50 9.30
CA ALA A 110 23.10 -0.72 9.61
C ALA A 110 22.45 0.53 10.25
N ARG A 111 23.19 1.27 11.08
CA ARG A 111 22.73 2.55 11.63
C ARG A 111 22.54 3.61 10.56
N ASP A 112 23.50 3.74 9.66
CA ASP A 112 23.44 4.69 8.54
C ASP A 112 22.25 4.38 7.63
N PHE A 113 22.00 3.10 7.32
CA PHE A 113 20.84 2.68 6.56
C PHE A 113 19.52 3.02 7.25
N VAL A 114 19.40 2.74 8.55
CA VAL A 114 18.18 3.09 9.32
C VAL A 114 18.01 4.61 9.38
N ALA A 115 19.09 5.38 9.53
CA ALA A 115 19.04 6.84 9.53
C ALA A 115 18.55 7.44 8.22
N LEU A 116 18.85 6.80 7.08
CA LEU A 116 18.31 7.20 5.77
C LEU A 116 16.80 7.02 5.66
N ILE A 117 16.25 6.00 6.33
CA ILE A 117 14.81 5.71 6.32
C ILE A 117 14.09 6.60 7.33
N GLN A 118 14.60 6.67 8.54
CA GLN A 118 13.99 7.38 9.67
C GLN A 118 15.07 7.86 10.65
N PRO A 119 15.58 9.07 10.50
CA PRO A 119 16.66 9.61 11.36
C PRO A 119 16.34 9.54 12.86
N GLN A 120 15.08 9.76 13.24
CA GLN A 120 14.63 9.77 14.63
C GLN A 120 14.61 8.39 15.30
N MET A 121 14.67 7.29 14.56
CA MET A 121 14.66 5.93 15.11
C MET A 121 15.92 5.59 15.91
N LEU A 122 17.03 6.28 15.65
CA LEU A 122 18.32 6.06 16.32
C LEU A 122 18.63 7.10 17.38
N ALA A 123 17.77 8.12 17.55
CA ALA A 123 17.89 9.04 18.66
C ALA A 123 17.79 8.27 20.00
N PRO A 124 18.64 8.57 21.00
CA PRO A 124 18.48 8.00 22.32
C PRO A 124 17.06 8.29 22.79
N ARG A 125 16.29 7.27 23.13
CA ARG A 125 15.07 7.50 23.91
C ARG A 125 15.54 8.01 25.25
N GLU A 126 15.24 9.25 25.60
CA GLU A 126 15.28 9.71 26.96
C GLU A 126 14.39 8.76 27.76
N TYR A 127 15.01 7.90 28.57
CA TYR A 127 14.29 7.12 29.56
C TYR A 127 13.84 8.14 30.61
N ASP A 128 12.56 8.46 30.60
CA ASP A 128 11.93 9.11 31.73
C ASP A 128 12.07 8.16 32.92
N GLU A 129 12.82 8.59 33.95
CA GLU A 129 13.09 7.80 35.16
C GLU A 129 11.83 7.57 36.01
N THR A 130 10.68 8.04 35.57
CA THR A 130 9.39 7.79 36.20
C THR A 130 8.71 6.59 35.53
N GLY A 131 9.02 5.38 36.01
CA GLY A 131 8.51 4.08 35.53
C GLY A 131 7.00 3.94 35.55
N HIS A 132 6.28 4.65 34.66
CA HIS A 132 4.88 4.41 34.38
C HIS A 132 4.68 4.05 32.91
N SER A 133 4.46 2.76 32.69
CA SER A 133 3.94 2.18 31.45
C SER A 133 2.51 2.67 31.24
N GLY A 134 2.34 3.65 30.35
CA GLY A 134 1.02 4.01 29.83
C GLY A 134 0.54 2.96 28.82
N ARG A 135 -0.64 2.47 29.06
CA ARG A 135 -1.40 1.47 28.27
C ARG A 135 -1.72 1.99 26.86
#